data_aa5d4e3b029bb2c50bdcf4e2535594b9
#
_entry.id   aa5d4e3b029bb2c50bdcf4e2535594b9
#
_cell.length_a   1.000
_cell.length_b   1.000
_cell.length_c   1.000
_cell.angle_alpha   90.00
_cell.angle_beta   90.00
_cell.angle_gamma   90.00
#
_symmetry.space_group_name_H-M   'P 1'
#
loop_
_entity.id
_entity.type
_entity.pdbx_description
1 polymer ?
#
loop_
_entity_poly.entity_id
_entity_poly.type
_entity_poly.pdbx_seq_one_letter_code
_entity_poly.pdbx_strand_id
1 'polypeptide(L)' 'MKTAEIAEEIYKAVIASQITSEVLHMDIEEVRNAFGGFAILSIEAAEALTSTYNQREYEKRSVLNASLRASLK' A
#
# COMPACT_ATOMS: atom_id res chain seq x y z
N MET A 1 11.52 0.38 2.51
CA MET A 1 10.11 0.81 2.58
C MET A 1 9.36 -0.10 3.55
N LYS A 2 8.74 0.50 4.57
CA LYS A 2 8.02 -0.27 5.58
C LYS A 2 6.55 -0.37 5.21
N THR A 3 6.10 -1.58 4.91
CA THR A 3 4.74 -1.85 4.47
C THR A 3 3.69 -1.38 5.49
N ALA A 4 3.97 -1.56 6.80
CA ALA A 4 3.06 -1.13 7.86
C ALA A 4 2.84 0.39 7.87
N GLU A 5 3.89 1.16 7.65
CA GLU A 5 3.79 2.63 7.59
C GLU A 5 2.98 3.08 6.38
N ILE A 6 3.17 2.44 5.24
CA ILE A 6 2.40 2.71 4.02
C ILE A 6 0.93 2.39 4.26
N ALA A 7 0.65 1.22 4.87
CA ALA A 7 -0.72 0.81 5.18
C ALA A 7 -1.41 1.83 6.10
N GLU A 8 -0.72 2.33 7.12
CA GLU A 8 -1.26 3.35 8.01
C GLU A 8 -1.61 4.64 7.26
N GLU A 9 -0.74 5.10 6.38
CA GLU A 9 -0.97 6.32 5.60
C GLU A 9 -2.16 6.16 4.65
N ILE A 10 -2.28 5.01 3.99
CA ILE A 10 -3.42 4.70 3.12
C ILE A 10 -4.70 4.67 3.95
N TYR A 11 -4.66 3.99 5.10
CA TYR A 11 -5.82 3.85 5.98
C TYR A 11 -6.29 5.21 6.50
N LYS A 12 -5.38 6.08 6.93
CA LYS A 12 -5.71 7.43 7.37
C LYS A 12 -6.39 8.24 6.27
N ALA A 13 -5.88 8.15 5.04
CA ALA A 13 -6.45 8.85 3.89
C ALA A 13 -7.86 8.34 3.57
N VAL A 14 -8.06 7.02 3.57
CA VAL A 14 -9.36 6.40 3.32
C VAL A 14 -10.36 6.82 4.39
N ILE A 15 -9.98 6.73 5.66
CA ILE A 15 -10.85 7.12 6.77
C ILE A 15 -11.25 8.60 6.67
N ALA A 16 -10.29 9.47 6.40
CA ALA A 16 -10.57 10.89 6.24
C ALA A 16 -11.58 11.17 5.13
N SER A 17 -11.53 10.39 4.04
CA SER A 17 -12.46 10.54 2.92
C SER A 17 -13.84 9.95 3.21
N GLN A 18 -13.95 8.99 4.15
CA GLN A 18 -15.18 8.27 4.45
C GLN A 18 -15.93 8.80 5.69
N ILE A 19 -15.32 9.69 6.46
CA ILE A 19 -16.01 10.30 7.61
C ILE A 19 -16.98 11.35 7.10
N THR A 20 -18.24 10.95 6.95
CA THR A 20 -19.33 11.80 6.51
C THR A 20 -20.42 11.79 7.59
N SER A 21 -21.46 12.63 7.41
CA SER A 21 -22.60 12.63 8.31
C SER A 21 -23.33 11.28 8.36
N GLU A 22 -23.28 10.52 7.25
CA GLU A 22 -23.86 9.18 7.21
C GLU A 22 -23.18 8.22 8.16
N VAL A 23 -21.84 8.28 8.24
CA VAL A 23 -21.06 7.43 9.14
C VAL A 23 -21.42 7.71 10.60
N LEU A 24 -21.70 8.96 10.94
CA LEU A 24 -22.07 9.35 12.31
C LEU A 24 -23.42 8.76 12.73
N HIS A 25 -24.26 8.37 11.79
CA HIS A 25 -25.57 7.75 12.05
C HIS A 25 -25.55 6.24 11.94
N MET A 26 -24.41 5.63 11.57
CA MET A 26 -24.28 4.19 11.46
C MET A 26 -24.15 3.55 12.85
N ASP A 27 -24.65 2.31 12.94
CA ASP A 27 -24.45 1.48 14.12
C ASP A 27 -22.96 1.14 14.29
N ILE A 28 -22.51 0.96 15.52
CA ILE A 28 -21.10 0.73 15.83
C ILE A 28 -20.56 -0.55 15.17
N GLU A 29 -21.40 -1.59 15.04
CA GLU A 29 -21.02 -2.81 14.35
C GLU A 29 -20.82 -2.58 12.85
N GLU A 30 -21.68 -1.78 12.23
CA GLU A 30 -21.56 -1.41 10.82
C GLU A 30 -20.28 -0.62 10.59
N VAL A 31 -19.96 0.32 11.48
CA VAL A 31 -18.73 1.10 11.43
C VAL A 31 -17.50 0.19 11.54
N ARG A 32 -17.51 -0.74 12.49
CA ARG A 32 -16.41 -1.69 12.66
C ARG A 32 -16.20 -2.55 11.43
N ASN A 33 -17.29 -3.04 10.84
CA ASN A 33 -17.21 -3.88 9.65
C ASN A 33 -16.69 -3.09 8.46
N ALA A 34 -17.19 -1.87 8.26
CA ALA A 34 -16.75 -1.01 7.14
C ALA A 34 -15.27 -0.62 7.30
N PHE A 35 -14.87 -0.16 8.49
CA PHE A 35 -13.49 0.30 8.72
C PHE A 35 -12.52 -0.86 8.81
N GLY A 36 -12.96 -2.03 9.30
CA GLY A 36 -12.17 -3.26 9.24
C GLY A 36 -11.87 -3.66 7.80
N GLY A 37 -12.87 -3.54 6.92
CA GLY A 37 -12.68 -3.76 5.49
C GLY A 37 -11.69 -2.77 4.88
N PHE A 38 -11.77 -1.50 5.23
CA PHE A 38 -10.83 -0.48 4.77
C PHE A 38 -9.40 -0.75 5.26
N ALA A 39 -9.26 -1.25 6.50
CA ALA A 39 -7.95 -1.61 7.05
C ALA A 39 -7.33 -2.75 6.24
N ILE A 40 -8.09 -3.79 5.94
CA ILE A 40 -7.63 -4.91 5.13
C ILE A 40 -7.23 -4.45 3.73
N LEU A 41 -8.06 -3.62 3.09
CA LEU A 41 -7.74 -3.06 1.77
C LEU A 41 -6.46 -2.22 1.80
N SER A 42 -6.24 -1.46 2.87
CA SER A 42 -5.04 -0.64 3.03
C SER A 42 -3.79 -1.50 3.16
N ILE A 43 -3.86 -2.60 3.90
CA ILE A 43 -2.76 -3.56 4.04
C ILE A 43 -2.47 -4.23 2.69
N GLU A 44 -3.50 -4.69 1.99
CA GLU A 44 -3.35 -5.31 0.67
C GLU A 44 -2.74 -4.33 -0.34
N ALA A 45 -3.20 -3.08 -0.35
CA ALA A 45 -2.66 -2.05 -1.22
C ALA A 45 -1.20 -1.75 -0.92
N ALA A 46 -0.83 -1.67 0.37
CA ALA A 46 0.54 -1.42 0.79
C ALA A 46 1.46 -2.59 0.41
N GLU A 47 1.01 -3.82 0.58
CA GLU A 47 1.76 -5.01 0.19
C GLU A 47 1.99 -5.05 -1.32
N ALA A 48 0.95 -4.75 -2.11
CA ALA A 48 1.04 -4.69 -3.56
C ALA A 48 2.04 -3.62 -4.00
N LEU A 49 2.01 -2.44 -3.37
CA LEU A 49 2.94 -1.36 -3.68
C LEU A 49 4.37 -1.75 -3.35
N THR A 50 4.61 -2.32 -2.16
CA THR A 50 5.94 -2.76 -1.72
C THR A 50 6.49 -3.83 -2.65
N SER A 51 5.67 -4.82 -3.01
CA SER A 51 6.07 -5.89 -3.92
C SER A 51 6.45 -5.35 -5.29
N THR A 52 5.64 -4.45 -5.85
CA THR A 52 5.90 -3.83 -7.15
C THR A 52 7.17 -3.00 -7.12
N TYR A 53 7.38 -2.23 -6.05
CA TYR A 53 8.57 -1.41 -5.88
C TYR A 53 9.82 -2.28 -5.82
N ASN A 54 9.80 -3.35 -5.05
CA ASN A 54 10.92 -4.28 -4.91
C ASN A 54 11.23 -4.97 -6.24
N GLN A 55 10.21 -5.34 -7.01
CA GLN A 55 10.39 -5.95 -8.31
C GLN A 55 11.06 -4.96 -9.29
N ARG A 56 10.64 -3.70 -9.28
CA ARG A 56 11.25 -2.66 -10.13
C ARG A 56 12.71 -2.41 -9.76
N GLU A 57 13.02 -2.40 -8.47
CA GLU A 57 14.40 -2.26 -8.01
C GLU A 57 15.27 -3.43 -8.48
N TYR A 58 14.74 -4.64 -8.38
CA TYR A 58 15.43 -5.83 -8.86
C TYR A 58 15.69 -5.75 -10.37
N GLU A 59 14.70 -5.36 -11.15
CA GLU A 59 14.84 -5.20 -12.60
C GLU A 59 15.90 -4.17 -12.98
N LYS A 60 15.92 -3.03 -12.29
CA LYS A 60 16.94 -1.99 -12.50
C LYS A 60 18.33 -2.51 -12.22
N ARG A 61 18.53 -3.23 -11.12
CA ARG A 61 19.82 -3.81 -10.78
C ARG A 61 20.25 -4.84 -11.79
N SER A 62 19.32 -5.66 -12.27
CA SER A 62 19.58 -6.68 -13.26
C SER A 62 20.06 -6.06 -14.59
N VAL A 63 19.39 -5.02 -15.04
CA VAL A 63 19.77 -4.28 -16.25
C VAL A 63 21.13 -3.61 -16.08
N LEU A 64 21.37 -2.98 -14.94
CA LEU A 64 22.65 -2.31 -14.66
C LEU A 64 23.80 -3.32 -14.66
N ASN A 65 23.62 -4.47 -14.01
CA ASN A 65 24.64 -5.53 -13.98
C ASN A 65 24.95 -6.06 -15.38
N ALA A 66 23.92 -6.25 -16.20
CA ALA A 66 24.12 -6.67 -17.59
C ALA A 66 24.90 -5.64 -18.39
N SER A 67 24.61 -4.34 -18.20
CA SER A 67 25.33 -3.26 -18.85
C SER A 67 26.79 -3.20 -18.43
N LEU A 68 27.06 -3.38 -17.13
CA LEU A 68 28.44 -3.41 -16.61
C LEU A 68 29.22 -4.58 -17.17
N ARG A 69 28.62 -5.75 -17.25
CA ARG A 69 29.27 -6.93 -17.86
C ARG A 69 29.59 -6.71 -19.32
N ALA A 70 28.68 -6.09 -20.05
CA ALA A 70 28.89 -5.78 -21.46
C ALA A 70 30.06 -4.77 -21.65
N SER A 71 30.22 -3.80 -20.77
CA SER A 71 31.30 -2.81 -20.87
C SER A 71 32.65 -3.35 -20.45
N LEU A 72 32.70 -4.46 -19.71
CA LEU A 72 33.94 -5.10 -19.30
C LEU A 72 34.51 -6.05 -20.35
N LYS A 73 33.80 -6.33 -21.40
CA LYS A 73 34.30 -7.10 -22.54
C LYS A 73 34.94 -6.19 -23.53
#